data_e0e03cdc029aac5234a1af35891c3aed
#
_entry.id   e0e03cdc029aac5234a1af35891c3aed
#
_cell.length_a   1.000
_cell.length_b   1.000
_cell.length_c   1.000
_cell.angle_alpha   90.00
_cell.angle_beta   90.00
_cell.angle_gamma   90.00
#
_symmetry.space_group_name_H-M   'P 1'
#
loop_
_entity.id
_entity.type
_entity.pdbx_description
1 polymer ?
#
loop_
_entity_poly.entity_id
_entity_poly.type
_entity_poly.pdbx_seq_one_letter_code
_entity_poly.pdbx_strand_id
1 'polypeptide(L)' 'SKQPEKYLSLNIHLDYETSELSGASGMFQVISIEDSEFDYDMTELIDVGLHYHEISEVIREVSKKTSVPFENIYYEIV' A
#
# COMPACT_ATOMS: atom_id res chain seq x y z
N SER A 1 24.55 1.85 -20.43
CA SER A 1 24.65 1.20 -19.14
C SER A 1 23.26 1.06 -18.50
N LYS A 2 23.01 -0.05 -17.89
CA LYS A 2 21.74 -0.30 -17.23
C LYS A 2 21.76 0.27 -15.83
N GLN A 3 20.76 1.09 -15.53
CA GLN A 3 20.54 1.53 -14.17
C GLN A 3 19.79 0.41 -13.44
N PRO A 4 20.05 0.22 -12.15
CA PRO A 4 19.27 -0.73 -11.38
C PRO A 4 17.81 -0.29 -11.38
N GLU A 5 16.91 -1.25 -11.53
CA GLU A 5 15.49 -0.96 -11.47
C GLU A 5 15.11 -0.46 -10.07
N LYS A 6 14.21 0.50 -10.04
CA LYS A 6 13.67 0.98 -8.78
C LYS A 6 12.80 -0.09 -8.15
N TYR A 7 12.88 -0.21 -6.85
CA TYR A 7 12.02 -1.10 -6.11
C TYR A 7 11.59 -0.43 -4.81
N LEU A 8 10.52 -0.94 -4.23
CA LEU A 8 10.03 -0.49 -2.93
C LEU A 8 9.78 -1.71 -2.07
N SER A 9 10.03 -1.57 -0.78
CA SER A 9 9.72 -2.58 0.21
C SER A 9 8.89 -1.89 1.30
N LEU A 10 7.67 -2.32 1.49
CA LEU A 10 6.69 -1.62 2.31
C LEU A 10 6.15 -2.46 3.45
N ASN A 11 5.89 -1.81 4.58
CA ASN A 11 5.10 -2.38 5.66
C ASN A 11 3.73 -1.70 5.60
N ILE A 12 2.67 -2.48 5.50
CA ILE A 12 1.33 -1.97 5.32
C ILE A 12 0.45 -2.38 6.50
N HIS A 13 -0.16 -1.40 7.14
CA HIS A 13 -1.11 -1.63 8.24
C HIS A 13 -2.52 -1.48 7.71
N LEU A 14 -3.33 -2.51 7.91
CA LEU A 14 -4.71 -2.55 7.41
C LEU A 14 -5.72 -2.48 8.54
N ASP A 15 -6.90 -1.93 8.21
CA ASP A 15 -8.04 -1.86 9.12
C ASP A 15 -9.24 -2.50 8.43
N TYR A 16 -9.61 -3.69 8.88
CA TYR A 16 -10.80 -4.40 8.40
C TYR A 16 -12.03 -4.03 9.21
N GLU A 17 -11.84 -3.67 10.46
CA GLU A 17 -12.93 -3.42 11.40
C GLU A 17 -13.78 -2.22 10.99
N THR A 18 -13.15 -1.11 10.65
CA THR A 18 -13.86 0.09 10.22
C THR A 18 -14.67 -0.17 8.95
N SER A 19 -14.11 -0.91 8.00
CA SER A 19 -14.82 -1.27 6.78
C SER A 19 -16.04 -2.13 7.08
N GLU A 20 -15.89 -3.09 7.97
CA GLU A 20 -16.99 -3.96 8.37
C GLU A 20 -18.12 -3.18 9.05
N LEU A 21 -17.77 -2.27 9.97
CA LEU A 21 -18.74 -1.42 10.65
C LEU A 21 -19.46 -0.46 9.71
N SER A 22 -18.81 -0.07 8.64
CA SER A 22 -19.38 0.82 7.62
C SER A 22 -20.25 0.09 6.60
N GLY A 23 -20.44 -1.22 6.76
CA GLY A 23 -21.21 -2.01 5.81
C GLY A 23 -20.40 -2.49 4.60
N ALA A 24 -19.10 -2.28 4.59
CA ALA A 24 -18.20 -2.74 3.52
C ALA A 24 -17.49 -4.04 3.95
N SER A 25 -18.28 -5.03 4.34
CA SER A 25 -17.77 -6.32 4.78
C SER A 25 -16.91 -6.97 3.68
N GLY A 26 -15.77 -7.53 4.06
CA GLY A 26 -14.84 -8.13 3.10
C GLY A 26 -13.88 -7.15 2.48
N MET A 27 -13.98 -5.85 2.84
CA MET A 27 -13.07 -4.81 2.38
C MET A 27 -12.15 -4.39 3.53
N PHE A 28 -11.19 -3.51 3.22
CA PHE A 28 -10.31 -2.96 4.23
C PHE A 28 -9.91 -1.53 3.86
N GLN A 29 -9.51 -0.78 4.87
CA GLN A 29 -8.86 0.52 4.66
C GLN A 29 -7.39 0.37 5.03
N VAL A 30 -6.55 1.23 4.46
CA VAL A 30 -5.14 1.27 4.83
C VAL A 30 -4.98 2.30 5.94
N ILE A 31 -4.37 1.91 7.05
CA ILE A 31 -4.07 2.81 8.16
C ILE A 31 -2.81 3.60 7.86
N SER A 32 -1.76 2.89 7.46
CA SER A 32 -0.48 3.50 7.14
C SER A 32 0.37 2.61 6.26
N ILE A 33 1.29 3.24 5.55
CA ILE A 33 2.31 2.55 4.75
C ILE A 33 3.66 3.15 5.14
N GLU A 34 4.64 2.29 5.39
CA GLU A 34 5.99 2.70 5.72
C GLU A 34 6.99 1.97 4.84
N ASP A 35 8.09 2.64 4.51
CA ASP A 35 9.22 1.99 3.86
C ASP A 35 9.88 1.07 4.89
N SER A 36 10.05 -0.20 4.55
CA SER A 36 10.58 -1.19 5.50
C SER A 36 12.09 -1.07 5.72
N GLU A 37 12.79 -0.39 4.83
CA GLU A 37 14.25 -0.25 4.95
C GLU A 37 14.64 0.99 5.74
N PHE A 38 13.93 2.08 5.56
CA PHE A 38 14.29 3.38 6.15
C PHE A 38 13.23 3.96 7.08
N ASP A 39 12.13 3.25 7.27
CA ASP A 39 11.01 3.65 8.13
C ASP A 39 10.36 4.99 7.75
N TYR A 40 10.43 5.37 6.48
CA TYR A 40 9.74 6.56 6.00
C TYR A 40 8.24 6.32 5.97
N ASP A 41 7.48 7.29 6.45
CA ASP A 41 6.03 7.27 6.33
C ASP A 41 5.65 7.59 4.88
N MET A 42 4.99 6.66 4.22
CA MET A 42 4.55 6.80 2.84
C MET A 42 3.01 6.77 2.73
N THR A 43 2.31 7.00 3.83
CA THR A 43 0.86 6.91 3.89
C THR A 43 0.17 7.88 2.92
N GLU A 44 0.78 9.01 2.64
CA GLU A 44 0.22 10.01 1.71
C GLU A 44 0.14 9.53 0.26
N LEU A 45 0.78 8.40 -0.07
CA LEU A 45 0.71 7.83 -1.42
C LEU A 45 -0.65 7.23 -1.75
N ILE A 46 -1.48 7.03 -0.73
CA ILE A 46 -2.80 6.44 -0.92
C ILE A 46 -3.84 7.26 -0.20
N ASP A 47 -5.11 7.01 -0.51
CA ASP A 47 -6.23 7.62 0.20
C ASP A 47 -6.67 6.66 1.31
N VAL A 48 -6.35 7.01 2.56
CA VAL A 48 -6.67 6.16 3.72
C VAL A 48 -8.17 6.04 3.97
N GLY A 49 -8.98 6.92 3.36
CA GLY A 49 -10.43 6.85 3.49
C GLY A 49 -11.10 5.85 2.55
N LEU A 50 -10.35 5.31 1.59
CA LEU A 50 -10.93 4.38 0.63
C LEU A 50 -10.99 2.97 1.18
N HIS A 51 -12.04 2.24 0.78
CA HIS A 51 -12.17 0.82 1.07
C HIS A 51 -11.65 0.04 -0.14
N TYR A 52 -10.75 -0.89 0.11
CA TYR A 52 -10.16 -1.73 -0.93
C TYR A 52 -10.63 -3.17 -0.78
N HIS A 53 -10.74 -3.87 -1.90
CA HIS A 53 -11.07 -5.30 -1.91
C HIS A 53 -9.83 -6.18 -1.84
N GLU A 54 -8.77 -5.76 -2.53
CA GLU A 54 -7.54 -6.54 -2.64
C GLU A 54 -6.32 -5.66 -2.45
N ILE A 55 -5.27 -6.25 -1.88
CA ILE A 55 -4.03 -5.52 -1.66
C ILE A 55 -3.39 -5.05 -2.98
N SER A 56 -3.64 -5.76 -4.07
CA SER A 56 -3.14 -5.38 -5.38
C SER A 56 -3.63 -3.99 -5.81
N GLU A 57 -4.81 -3.58 -5.36
CA GLU A 57 -5.33 -2.24 -5.64
C GLU A 57 -4.46 -1.17 -4.98
N VAL A 58 -4.05 -1.42 -3.74
CA VAL A 58 -3.17 -0.52 -3.00
C VAL A 58 -1.81 -0.42 -3.67
N ILE A 59 -1.24 -1.56 -4.04
CA ILE A 59 0.08 -1.61 -4.66
C ILE A 59 0.05 -0.91 -6.03
N ARG A 60 -1.04 -1.05 -6.76
CA ARG A 60 -1.20 -0.39 -8.06
C ARG A 60 -1.23 1.14 -7.90
N GLU A 61 -1.89 1.64 -6.86
CA GLU A 61 -1.90 3.06 -6.54
C GLU A 61 -0.49 3.56 -6.23
N VAL A 62 0.24 2.82 -5.41
CA VAL A 62 1.62 3.16 -5.06
C VAL A 62 2.49 3.17 -6.31
N SER A 63 2.33 2.18 -7.17
CA SER A 63 3.07 2.10 -8.43
C SER A 63 2.85 3.34 -9.30
N LYS A 64 1.59 3.76 -9.41
CA LYS A 64 1.25 4.95 -10.20
C LYS A 64 1.93 6.21 -9.67
N LYS A 65 1.93 6.38 -8.36
CA LYS A 65 2.42 7.62 -7.75
C LYS A 65 3.93 7.69 -7.63
N THR A 66 4.60 6.54 -7.58
CA THR A 66 6.05 6.47 -7.41
C THR A 66 6.78 6.19 -8.71
N SER A 67 6.07 5.78 -9.75
CA SER A 67 6.63 5.32 -11.01
C SER A 67 7.50 4.07 -10.85
N VAL A 68 7.32 3.34 -9.77
CA VAL A 68 7.98 2.06 -9.56
C VAL A 68 7.09 0.97 -10.16
N PRO A 69 7.64 0.07 -11.00
CA PRO A 69 6.84 -1.01 -11.58
C PRO A 69 6.14 -1.84 -10.51
N PHE A 70 4.92 -2.23 -10.77
CA PHE A 70 4.11 -3.04 -9.85
C PHE A 70 4.87 -4.26 -9.32
N GLU A 71 5.53 -4.98 -10.21
CA GLU A 71 6.27 -6.20 -9.86
C GLU A 71 7.52 -5.94 -9.01
N ASN A 72 7.92 -4.67 -8.88
CA ASN A 72 9.08 -4.28 -8.08
C ASN A 72 8.67 -3.73 -6.72
N ILE A 73 7.38 -3.78 -6.39
CA ILE A 73 6.90 -3.35 -5.09
C ILE A 73 6.67 -4.57 -4.21
N TYR A 74 7.49 -4.70 -3.18
CA TYR A 74 7.40 -5.77 -2.19
C TYR A 74 6.68 -5.22 -0.97
N TYR A 75 5.88 -6.03 -0.33
CA TYR A 75 5.14 -5.57 0.84
C TYR A 75 4.93 -6.68 1.85
N GLU A 76 4.67 -6.26 3.07
CA GLU A 76 4.32 -7.14 4.16
C GLU A 76 3.17 -6.49 4.91
N ILE A 77 2.17 -7.29 5.26
CA ILE A 77 1.05 -6.82 6.07
C ILE A 77 1.44 -7.00 7.53
N VAL A 78 1.46 -5.94 8.28
CA VAL A 78 1.90 -5.95 9.67
C VAL A 78 0.81 -5.53 10.64
#